data_f4763bd0605fc45da150a548cc1370af
#
_entry.id   f4763bd0605fc45da150a548cc1370af
#
_cell.length_a   1.000
_cell.length_b   1.000
_cell.length_c   1.000
_cell.angle_alpha   90.00
_cell.angle_beta   90.00
_cell.angle_gamma   90.00
#
_symmetry.space_group_name_H-M   'P 1'
#
loop_
_entity.id
_entity.type
_entity.pdbx_description
1 polymer ?
#
loop_
_entity_poly.entity_id
_entity_poly.type
_entity_poly.pdbx_seq_one_letter_code
_entity_poly.pdbx_strand_id
1 'polypeptide(L)'
;EKGCVNAEVSHAVDSAGAIIELAGGVARNAVPARAEALVRMDARVDGLPRAEGIDVEPAGDGVARIVAHGVAGHAAEPAGTVNAINVLVAYLAVCGICSAAECEFLGFCKRALGAWDGSGLGIDIADELFGGLTCIGGTVRTQAGRFVLTLDARLPGAADVKQVSRRIEDVACECGCEARITHTREPFAMDPQSPEVMVLRRAYEEFAGRHAVPFAIGGGTYAHHFPCAVGFGPLDRAEPLPDWVGPEHGPDEGIWEHQLK
;
A
#
# COMPACT_ATOMS: atom_id res chain seq x y z
N GLU A 1 2.97 5.16 16.79
CA GLU A 1 3.13 4.31 15.61
C GLU A 1 1.79 3.68 15.25
N LYS A 2 1.39 3.76 13.98
CA LYS A 2 0.21 3.02 13.49
C LYS A 2 0.40 1.52 13.64
N GLY A 3 -0.71 0.81 13.89
CA GLY A 3 -0.76 -0.63 13.73
C GLY A 3 -0.66 -1.05 12.28
N CYS A 4 -0.65 -2.35 12.01
CA CYS A 4 -0.78 -2.84 10.64
C CYS A 4 -1.50 -4.18 10.55
N VAL A 5 -2.13 -4.40 9.40
CA VAL A 5 -2.61 -5.69 8.92
C VAL A 5 -2.05 -5.89 7.51
N ASN A 6 -1.24 -6.93 7.34
CA ASN A 6 -0.79 -7.35 6.02
C ASN A 6 -1.52 -8.62 5.60
N ALA A 7 -2.00 -8.65 4.38
CA ALA A 7 -2.70 -9.79 3.82
C ALA A 7 -2.18 -10.16 2.43
N GLU A 8 -2.33 -11.42 2.08
CA GLU A 8 -2.27 -11.91 0.71
C GLU A 8 -3.68 -12.35 0.30
N VAL A 9 -4.16 -11.81 -0.81
CA VAL A 9 -5.44 -12.22 -1.39
C VAL A 9 -5.17 -12.89 -2.72
N SER A 10 -5.72 -14.08 -2.89
CA SER A 10 -5.39 -14.90 -4.04
C SER A 10 -6.62 -15.54 -4.67
N HIS A 11 -6.51 -15.82 -5.97
CA HIS A 11 -7.49 -16.54 -6.77
C HIS A 11 -6.78 -17.50 -7.71
N ALA A 12 -7.34 -18.66 -7.98
CA ALA A 12 -6.77 -19.60 -8.94
C ALA A 12 -6.73 -19.01 -10.35
N VAL A 13 -5.64 -19.25 -11.08
CA VAL A 13 -5.56 -18.88 -12.50
C VAL A 13 -6.55 -19.72 -13.29
N ASP A 14 -7.38 -19.08 -14.10
CA ASP A 14 -8.23 -19.78 -15.06
C ASP A 14 -7.40 -20.15 -16.30
N SER A 15 -7.19 -21.44 -16.52
CA SER A 15 -6.42 -21.91 -17.67
C SER A 15 -7.06 -21.58 -19.03
N ALA A 16 -8.38 -21.37 -19.06
CA ALA A 16 -9.14 -20.93 -20.22
C ALA A 16 -9.30 -19.40 -20.30
N GLY A 17 -8.89 -18.68 -19.26
CA GLY A 17 -8.96 -17.22 -19.18
C GLY A 17 -7.95 -16.52 -20.09
N ALA A 18 -8.11 -15.21 -20.17
CA ALA A 18 -7.24 -14.36 -20.98
C ALA A 18 -5.90 -14.05 -20.27
N ILE A 19 -5.91 -13.91 -18.95
CA ILE A 19 -4.73 -13.48 -18.20
C ILE A 19 -3.76 -14.66 -18.02
N ILE A 20 -2.58 -14.54 -18.61
CA ILE A 20 -1.49 -15.52 -18.49
C ILE A 20 -0.67 -15.22 -17.23
N GLU A 21 -0.34 -13.94 -17.05
CA GLU A 21 0.53 -13.46 -15.97
C GLU A 21 0.14 -12.08 -15.52
N LEU A 22 0.23 -11.86 -14.23
CA LEU A 22 0.19 -10.52 -13.59
C LEU A 22 1.50 -10.29 -12.84
N ALA A 23 2.09 -9.12 -13.01
CA ALA A 23 3.27 -8.68 -12.27
C ALA A 23 3.17 -7.17 -11.98
N GLY A 24 3.49 -6.77 -10.76
CA GLY A 24 3.49 -5.36 -10.38
C GLY A 24 4.03 -5.13 -8.97
N GLY A 25 4.66 -3.97 -8.76
CA GLY A 25 5.26 -3.59 -7.50
C GLY A 25 6.55 -4.32 -7.14
N VAL A 26 7.31 -3.80 -6.19
CA VAL A 26 8.58 -4.36 -5.71
C VAL A 26 8.55 -4.72 -4.23
N ALA A 27 7.72 -4.02 -3.45
CA ALA A 27 7.58 -4.21 -2.02
C ALA A 27 6.13 -4.04 -1.60
N ARG A 28 5.69 -4.80 -0.58
CA ARG A 28 4.30 -4.76 -0.09
C ARG A 28 3.89 -3.40 0.51
N ASN A 29 4.86 -2.65 1.05
CA ASN A 29 4.67 -1.36 1.72
C ASN A 29 4.95 -0.15 0.83
N ALA A 30 5.00 -0.34 -0.47
CA ALA A 30 5.19 0.73 -1.45
C ALA A 30 4.06 0.71 -2.48
N VAL A 31 3.53 1.89 -2.83
CA VAL A 31 2.59 2.04 -3.94
C VAL A 31 3.35 1.84 -5.25
N PRO A 32 2.95 0.87 -6.11
CA PRO A 32 3.69 0.56 -7.32
C PRO A 32 3.49 1.61 -8.43
N ALA A 33 4.60 2.06 -9.04
CA ALA A 33 4.58 2.93 -10.22
C ALA A 33 4.41 2.16 -11.52
N ARG A 34 4.56 0.83 -11.51
CA ARG A 34 4.43 -0.02 -12.69
C ARG A 34 3.76 -1.33 -12.35
N ALA A 35 2.83 -1.76 -13.22
CA ALA A 35 2.26 -3.09 -13.22
C ALA A 35 2.07 -3.56 -14.65
N GLU A 36 2.09 -4.89 -14.87
CA GLU A 36 1.89 -5.46 -16.21
C GLU A 36 1.08 -6.74 -16.18
N ALA A 37 0.42 -7.02 -17.30
CA ALA A 37 -0.25 -8.26 -17.58
C ALA A 37 0.20 -8.82 -18.92
N LEU A 38 0.40 -10.14 -19.01
CA LEU A 38 0.42 -10.87 -20.27
C LEU A 38 -0.96 -11.47 -20.49
N VAL A 39 -1.57 -11.19 -21.64
CA VAL A 39 -2.93 -11.66 -21.97
C VAL A 39 -2.98 -12.37 -23.31
N ARG A 40 -3.79 -13.45 -23.40
CA ARG A 40 -4.10 -14.12 -24.66
C ARG A 40 -5.05 -13.26 -25.48
N MET A 41 -4.78 -13.18 -26.76
CA MET A 41 -5.60 -12.43 -27.70
C MET A 41 -6.00 -13.34 -28.86
N ASP A 42 -7.29 -13.63 -29.00
CA ASP A 42 -7.82 -14.52 -30.04
C ASP A 42 -7.79 -13.90 -31.45
N ALA A 43 -7.19 -12.76 -31.66
CA ALA A 43 -6.89 -12.23 -32.98
C ALA A 43 -6.53 -10.73 -33.06
N ARG A 44 -6.59 -9.87 -32.03
CA ARG A 44 -6.41 -8.42 -32.26
C ARG A 44 -5.89 -7.67 -31.04
N VAL A 45 -4.58 -7.51 -30.96
CA VAL A 45 -3.96 -6.44 -30.12
C VAL A 45 -4.53 -5.06 -30.51
N ASP A 46 -4.83 -4.85 -31.79
CA ASP A 46 -5.43 -3.60 -32.32
C ASP A 46 -6.86 -3.34 -31.82
N GLY A 47 -7.53 -4.31 -31.21
CA GLY A 47 -8.89 -4.19 -30.69
C GLY A 47 -8.99 -3.75 -29.23
N LEU A 48 -7.87 -3.67 -28.50
CA LEU A 48 -7.89 -3.22 -27.13
C LEU A 48 -8.08 -1.68 -27.05
N PRO A 49 -8.90 -1.18 -26.13
CA PRO A 49 -9.15 0.25 -26.00
C PRO A 49 -7.88 1.00 -25.61
N ARG A 50 -7.69 2.20 -26.15
CA ARG A 50 -6.65 3.10 -25.66
C ARG A 50 -7.09 3.72 -24.33
N ALA A 51 -6.16 3.81 -23.38
CA ALA A 51 -6.40 4.46 -22.10
C ALA A 51 -5.14 5.21 -21.66
N GLU A 52 -5.35 6.28 -20.91
CA GLU A 52 -4.25 7.04 -20.30
C GLU A 52 -3.52 6.17 -19.27
N GLY A 53 -2.19 6.26 -19.26
CA GLY A 53 -1.36 5.46 -18.35
C GLY A 53 -1.28 3.97 -18.69
N ILE A 54 -1.72 3.56 -19.89
CA ILE A 54 -1.66 2.18 -20.37
C ILE A 54 -0.93 2.12 -21.71
N ASP A 55 0.09 1.26 -21.78
CA ASP A 55 0.71 0.84 -23.01
C ASP A 55 0.32 -0.61 -23.33
N VAL A 56 0.05 -0.87 -24.62
CA VAL A 56 -0.26 -2.22 -25.11
C VAL A 56 0.72 -2.57 -26.22
N GLU A 57 1.44 -3.64 -26.04
CA GLU A 57 2.50 -4.09 -26.94
C GLU A 57 2.28 -5.57 -27.33
N PRO A 58 2.55 -5.96 -28.58
CA PRO A 58 2.62 -7.38 -28.96
C PRO A 58 3.71 -8.10 -28.15
N ALA A 59 3.40 -9.29 -27.62
CA ALA A 59 4.33 -10.10 -26.83
C ALA A 59 4.50 -11.52 -27.38
N GLY A 60 4.13 -11.75 -28.63
CA GLY A 60 4.17 -13.00 -29.33
C GLY A 60 2.88 -13.28 -30.10
N ASP A 61 2.80 -14.42 -30.82
CA ASP A 61 1.61 -14.78 -31.58
C ASP A 61 0.40 -14.99 -30.66
N GLY A 62 -0.60 -14.11 -30.77
CA GLY A 62 -1.81 -14.17 -29.96
C GLY A 62 -1.63 -13.79 -28.48
N VAL A 63 -0.55 -13.06 -28.13
CA VAL A 63 -0.28 -12.55 -26.78
C VAL A 63 0.00 -11.04 -26.84
N ALA A 64 -0.59 -10.31 -25.92
CA ALA A 64 -0.29 -8.90 -25.67
C ALA A 64 0.30 -8.71 -24.28
N ARG A 65 1.22 -7.75 -24.17
CA ARG A 65 1.68 -7.18 -22.91
C ARG A 65 0.95 -5.86 -22.69
N ILE A 66 0.31 -5.75 -21.55
CA ILE A 66 -0.37 -4.53 -21.10
C ILE A 66 0.45 -3.99 -19.95
N VAL A 67 0.92 -2.75 -20.06
CA VAL A 67 1.73 -2.07 -19.04
C VAL A 67 0.95 -0.89 -18.50
N ALA A 68 0.75 -0.86 -17.20
CA ALA A 68 0.14 0.26 -16.49
C ALA A 68 1.20 1.08 -15.76
N HIS A 69 1.07 2.40 -15.86
CA HIS A 69 1.92 3.39 -15.22
C HIS A 69 1.18 4.08 -14.07
N GLY A 70 1.90 4.34 -13.00
CA GLY A 70 1.41 5.01 -11.80
C GLY A 70 2.43 5.99 -11.24
N VAL A 71 2.19 6.42 -10.00
CA VAL A 71 3.08 7.31 -9.23
C VAL A 71 3.39 6.61 -7.92
N ALA A 72 4.68 6.31 -7.69
CA ALA A 72 5.13 5.61 -6.50
C ALA A 72 4.95 6.43 -5.23
N GLY A 73 4.90 5.73 -4.08
CA GLY A 73 4.91 6.33 -2.76
C GLY A 73 4.92 5.29 -1.65
N HIS A 74 4.96 5.76 -0.40
CA HIS A 74 4.97 4.87 0.75
C HIS A 74 3.54 4.52 1.19
N ALA A 75 3.32 3.28 1.66
CA ALA A 75 2.01 2.80 2.11
C ALA A 75 1.39 3.62 3.25
N ALA A 76 2.23 4.25 4.07
CA ALA A 76 1.77 5.07 5.19
C ALA A 76 1.27 6.47 4.77
N GLU A 77 1.73 6.98 3.61
CA GLU A 77 1.42 8.30 3.07
C GLU A 77 1.11 8.21 1.57
N PRO A 78 0.02 7.52 1.18
CA PRO A 78 -0.31 7.27 -0.22
C PRO A 78 -0.98 8.45 -0.92
N ALA A 79 -1.21 9.56 -0.24
CA ALA A 79 -1.82 10.75 -0.84
C ALA A 79 -0.96 11.28 -1.99
N GLY A 80 -1.59 11.59 -3.14
CA GLY A 80 -0.90 12.05 -4.36
C GLY A 80 -0.24 10.94 -5.18
N THR A 81 -0.30 9.68 -4.75
CA THR A 81 0.18 8.53 -5.52
C THR A 81 -0.88 7.98 -6.48
N VAL A 82 -0.43 7.19 -7.46
CA VAL A 82 -1.30 6.45 -8.38
C VAL A 82 -0.84 4.99 -8.40
N ASN A 83 -1.66 4.10 -7.87
CA ASN A 83 -1.33 2.67 -7.82
C ASN A 83 -1.46 2.04 -9.22
N ALA A 84 -0.34 1.66 -9.84
CA ALA A 84 -0.32 1.06 -11.18
C ALA A 84 -1.09 -0.28 -11.24
N ILE A 85 -1.18 -1.04 -10.15
CA ILE A 85 -1.99 -2.27 -10.10
C ILE A 85 -3.48 -1.90 -10.25
N ASN A 86 -3.95 -0.84 -9.59
CA ASN A 86 -5.33 -0.38 -9.74
C ASN A 86 -5.62 0.09 -11.17
N VAL A 87 -4.69 0.82 -11.80
CA VAL A 87 -4.81 1.26 -13.21
C VAL A 87 -4.92 0.04 -14.13
N LEU A 88 -4.06 -0.97 -13.95
CA LEU A 88 -4.09 -2.21 -14.73
C LEU A 88 -5.41 -2.97 -14.56
N VAL A 89 -5.84 -3.16 -13.32
CA VAL A 89 -7.09 -3.86 -12.97
C VAL A 89 -8.31 -3.16 -13.56
N ALA A 90 -8.38 -1.83 -13.43
CA ALA A 90 -9.47 -1.04 -14.00
C ALA A 90 -9.52 -1.17 -15.54
N TYR A 91 -8.37 -1.17 -16.18
CA TYR A 91 -8.25 -1.38 -17.62
C TYR A 91 -8.72 -2.77 -18.05
N LEU A 92 -8.17 -3.83 -17.43
CA LEU A 92 -8.55 -5.22 -17.74
C LEU A 92 -10.05 -5.46 -17.56
N ALA A 93 -10.65 -4.88 -16.53
CA ALA A 93 -12.08 -5.02 -16.25
C ALA A 93 -12.99 -4.45 -17.36
N VAL A 94 -12.52 -3.46 -18.15
CA VAL A 94 -13.29 -2.83 -19.23
C VAL A 94 -12.95 -3.37 -20.62
N CYS A 95 -11.87 -4.15 -20.76
CA CYS A 95 -11.47 -4.71 -22.05
C CYS A 95 -12.41 -5.81 -22.57
N GLY A 96 -13.22 -6.43 -21.70
CA GLY A 96 -14.14 -7.50 -22.08
C GLY A 96 -13.49 -8.81 -22.50
N ILE A 97 -12.19 -9.00 -22.18
CA ILE A 97 -11.42 -10.20 -22.52
C ILE A 97 -11.38 -11.21 -21.39
N CYS A 98 -11.60 -10.76 -20.15
CA CYS A 98 -11.45 -11.59 -18.95
C CYS A 98 -12.59 -12.59 -18.77
N SER A 99 -12.28 -13.79 -18.29
CA SER A 99 -13.26 -14.78 -17.90
C SER A 99 -14.03 -14.36 -16.63
N ALA A 100 -15.12 -15.07 -16.30
CA ALA A 100 -15.87 -14.81 -15.08
C ALA A 100 -14.99 -14.98 -13.81
N ALA A 101 -14.15 -16.01 -13.78
CA ALA A 101 -13.22 -16.27 -12.67
C ALA A 101 -12.15 -15.19 -12.54
N GLU A 102 -11.60 -14.70 -13.66
CA GLU A 102 -10.67 -13.57 -13.64
C GLU A 102 -11.36 -12.29 -13.16
N CYS A 103 -12.62 -12.08 -13.55
CA CYS A 103 -13.41 -10.93 -13.07
C CYS A 103 -13.67 -10.96 -11.55
N GLU A 104 -13.72 -12.11 -10.90
CA GLU A 104 -13.79 -12.23 -9.43
C GLU A 104 -12.55 -11.61 -8.78
N PHE A 105 -11.34 -12.01 -9.20
CA PHE A 105 -10.09 -11.43 -8.68
C PHE A 105 -9.94 -9.95 -8.99
N LEU A 106 -10.22 -9.53 -10.24
CA LEU A 106 -10.19 -8.14 -10.63
C LEU A 106 -11.22 -7.30 -9.85
N GLY A 107 -12.39 -7.87 -9.58
CA GLY A 107 -13.45 -7.26 -8.76
C GLY A 107 -12.98 -6.98 -7.34
N PHE A 108 -12.34 -7.96 -6.70
CA PHE A 108 -11.71 -7.76 -5.39
C PHE A 108 -10.63 -6.66 -5.46
N CYS A 109 -9.70 -6.74 -6.42
CA CYS A 109 -8.63 -5.76 -6.57
C CYS A 109 -9.18 -4.34 -6.77
N LYS A 110 -10.19 -4.17 -7.64
CA LYS A 110 -10.85 -2.88 -7.87
C LYS A 110 -11.48 -2.33 -6.59
N ARG A 111 -12.13 -3.19 -5.81
CA ARG A 111 -12.76 -2.82 -4.53
C ARG A 111 -11.70 -2.41 -3.50
N ALA A 112 -10.62 -3.18 -3.37
CA ALA A 112 -9.56 -2.94 -2.40
C ALA A 112 -8.67 -1.74 -2.73
N LEU A 113 -8.44 -1.47 -4.02
CA LEU A 113 -7.47 -0.47 -4.51
C LEU A 113 -8.13 0.80 -5.06
N GLY A 114 -9.47 0.85 -5.13
CA GLY A 114 -10.21 2.00 -5.66
C GLY A 114 -10.03 3.26 -4.82
N ALA A 115 -9.73 3.11 -3.52
CA ALA A 115 -9.37 4.18 -2.62
C ALA A 115 -8.30 3.66 -1.64
N TRP A 116 -7.36 4.52 -1.27
CA TRP A 116 -6.26 4.16 -0.36
C TRP A 116 -6.62 4.25 1.13
N ASP A 117 -7.82 4.72 1.47
CA ASP A 117 -8.34 4.88 2.83
C ASP A 117 -9.03 3.62 3.39
N GLY A 118 -9.10 2.55 2.60
CA GLY A 118 -9.76 1.30 2.97
C GLY A 118 -11.28 1.32 2.85
N SER A 119 -11.91 2.39 2.36
CA SER A 119 -13.36 2.52 2.21
C SER A 119 -13.97 1.44 1.32
N GLY A 120 -13.30 1.04 0.26
CA GLY A 120 -13.73 -0.06 -0.61
C GLY A 120 -13.83 -1.42 0.09
N LEU A 121 -13.11 -1.61 1.19
CA LEU A 121 -13.19 -2.78 2.07
C LEU A 121 -14.09 -2.56 3.29
N GLY A 122 -14.55 -1.32 3.53
CA GLY A 122 -15.34 -0.95 4.72
C GLY A 122 -14.50 -0.95 6.00
N ILE A 123 -13.26 -0.48 5.91
CA ILE A 123 -12.30 -0.37 7.02
C ILE A 123 -11.76 1.06 7.18
N ASP A 124 -12.45 2.06 6.68
CA ASP A 124 -12.11 3.49 6.67
C ASP A 124 -12.23 4.14 8.07
N ILE A 125 -11.40 3.71 8.98
CA ILE A 125 -11.37 4.14 10.38
C ILE A 125 -10.36 5.29 10.55
N ALA A 126 -10.69 6.27 11.41
CA ALA A 126 -9.82 7.39 11.72
C ALA A 126 -9.91 7.79 13.20
N ASP A 127 -8.83 8.37 13.71
CA ASP A 127 -8.80 9.06 15.01
C ASP A 127 -7.95 10.33 14.97
N GLU A 128 -8.02 11.13 16.05
CA GLU A 128 -7.32 12.41 16.12
C GLU A 128 -5.79 12.28 16.19
N LEU A 129 -5.27 11.21 16.80
CA LEU A 129 -3.84 11.03 17.01
C LEU A 129 -3.13 10.54 15.76
N PHE A 130 -3.72 9.54 15.08
CA PHE A 130 -3.09 8.85 13.96
C PHE A 130 -3.64 9.26 12.59
N GLY A 131 -4.75 10.01 12.57
CA GLY A 131 -5.49 10.29 11.33
C GLY A 131 -6.20 9.05 10.78
N GLY A 132 -6.41 9.02 9.47
CA GLY A 132 -7.11 7.93 8.78
C GLY A 132 -6.27 6.66 8.61
N LEU A 133 -6.96 5.52 8.50
CA LEU A 133 -6.38 4.28 8.02
C LEU A 133 -5.87 4.47 6.58
N THR A 134 -4.76 3.80 6.23
CA THR A 134 -4.35 3.65 4.83
C THR A 134 -4.29 2.18 4.45
N CYS A 135 -4.72 1.84 3.24
CA CYS A 135 -4.67 0.48 2.72
C CYS A 135 -4.27 0.52 1.24
N ILE A 136 -3.17 -0.14 0.90
CA ILE A 136 -2.67 -0.20 -0.47
C ILE A 136 -2.41 -1.63 -0.92
N GLY A 137 -2.46 -1.88 -2.24
CA GLY A 137 -1.90 -3.07 -2.87
C GLY A 137 -0.45 -2.81 -3.26
N GLY A 138 0.49 -3.46 -2.60
CA GLY A 138 1.91 -3.23 -2.84
C GLY A 138 2.47 -4.08 -3.98
N THR A 139 2.03 -5.32 -4.12
CA THR A 139 2.47 -6.20 -5.20
C THR A 139 1.34 -7.07 -5.75
N VAL A 140 1.39 -7.35 -7.03
CA VAL A 140 0.60 -8.42 -7.66
C VAL A 140 1.52 -9.36 -8.41
N ARG A 141 1.28 -10.67 -8.31
CA ARG A 141 2.07 -11.71 -8.97
C ARG A 141 1.20 -12.89 -9.40
N THR A 142 1.59 -13.52 -10.49
CA THR A 142 1.17 -14.86 -10.82
C THR A 142 2.21 -15.84 -10.29
N GLN A 143 1.82 -16.67 -9.32
CA GLN A 143 2.72 -17.64 -8.72
C GLN A 143 1.96 -18.92 -8.33
N ALA A 144 2.59 -20.08 -8.53
CA ALA A 144 2.02 -21.39 -8.18
C ALA A 144 0.58 -21.59 -8.70
N GLY A 145 0.27 -21.12 -9.91
CA GLY A 145 -1.06 -21.24 -10.51
C GLY A 145 -2.13 -20.34 -9.88
N ARG A 146 -1.74 -19.29 -9.18
CA ARG A 146 -2.64 -18.30 -8.56
C ARG A 146 -2.22 -16.88 -8.90
N PHE A 147 -3.19 -15.99 -9.04
CA PHE A 147 -2.99 -14.55 -8.90
C PHE A 147 -2.93 -14.21 -7.42
N VAL A 148 -1.95 -13.44 -7.00
CA VAL A 148 -1.77 -13.05 -5.59
C VAL A 148 -1.54 -11.54 -5.51
N LEU A 149 -2.39 -10.86 -4.75
CA LEU A 149 -2.26 -9.45 -4.38
C LEU A 149 -1.81 -9.37 -2.93
N THR A 150 -0.79 -8.55 -2.63
CA THR A 150 -0.46 -8.20 -1.25
C THR A 150 -1.14 -6.89 -0.86
N LEU A 151 -1.73 -6.87 0.34
CA LEU A 151 -2.29 -5.66 0.98
C LEU A 151 -1.43 -5.24 2.16
N ASP A 152 -1.23 -3.93 2.31
CA ASP A 152 -0.64 -3.30 3.50
C ASP A 152 -1.63 -2.25 4.03
N ALA A 153 -2.26 -2.55 5.16
CA ALA A 153 -3.15 -1.63 5.86
C ALA A 153 -2.46 -1.08 7.10
N ARG A 154 -2.44 0.27 7.26
CA ARG A 154 -1.89 0.98 8.41
C ARG A 154 -3.04 1.50 9.27
N LEU A 155 -3.09 1.07 10.52
CA LEU A 155 -4.24 1.20 11.38
C LEU A 155 -4.06 2.31 12.42
N PRO A 156 -5.03 3.23 12.56
CA PRO A 156 -5.09 4.17 13.68
C PRO A 156 -5.42 3.45 15.00
N GLY A 157 -5.28 4.15 16.12
CA GLY A 157 -5.53 3.61 17.46
C GLY A 157 -6.97 3.16 17.71
N ALA A 158 -7.93 3.76 17.00
CA ALA A 158 -9.35 3.39 17.07
C ALA A 158 -9.69 2.08 16.34
N ALA A 159 -8.77 1.54 15.53
CA ALA A 159 -9.02 0.34 14.75
C ALA A 159 -8.75 -0.94 15.55
N ASP A 160 -9.67 -1.89 15.52
CA ASP A 160 -9.47 -3.25 16.02
C ASP A 160 -8.84 -4.11 14.92
N VAL A 161 -7.61 -4.54 15.16
CA VAL A 161 -6.81 -5.36 14.23
C VAL A 161 -7.55 -6.63 13.80
N LYS A 162 -8.30 -7.27 14.72
CA LYS A 162 -9.03 -8.50 14.43
C LYS A 162 -10.25 -8.23 13.56
N GLN A 163 -10.96 -7.12 13.80
CA GLN A 163 -12.11 -6.73 12.97
C GLN A 163 -11.65 -6.37 11.56
N VAL A 164 -10.57 -5.59 11.42
CA VAL A 164 -10.00 -5.26 10.10
C VAL A 164 -9.56 -6.52 9.36
N SER A 165 -8.88 -7.45 10.04
CA SER A 165 -8.45 -8.73 9.45
C SER A 165 -9.65 -9.52 8.92
N ARG A 166 -10.68 -9.72 9.75
CA ARG A 166 -11.91 -10.44 9.36
C ARG A 166 -12.61 -9.76 8.19
N ARG A 167 -12.67 -8.42 8.21
CA ARG A 167 -13.34 -7.70 7.11
C ARG A 167 -12.62 -7.88 5.77
N ILE A 168 -11.29 -7.92 5.76
CA ILE A 168 -10.51 -8.24 4.55
C ILE A 168 -10.84 -9.67 4.07
N GLU A 169 -10.89 -10.65 4.98
CA GLU A 169 -11.22 -12.04 4.67
C GLU A 169 -12.64 -12.18 4.13
N ASP A 170 -13.62 -11.51 4.76
CA ASP A 170 -15.03 -11.52 4.34
C ASP A 170 -15.20 -10.95 2.92
N VAL A 171 -14.58 -9.78 2.65
CA VAL A 171 -14.66 -9.16 1.32
C VAL A 171 -13.97 -10.00 0.25
N ALA A 172 -12.85 -10.65 0.58
CA ALA A 172 -12.21 -11.57 -0.34
C ALA A 172 -13.15 -12.76 -0.68
N CYS A 173 -13.76 -13.35 0.34
CA CYS A 173 -14.74 -14.43 0.17
C CYS A 173 -15.96 -13.99 -0.64
N GLU A 174 -16.52 -12.79 -0.38
CA GLU A 174 -17.61 -12.20 -1.17
C GLU A 174 -17.27 -12.11 -2.68
N CYS A 175 -15.99 -11.94 -3.00
CA CYS A 175 -15.49 -11.84 -4.37
C CYS A 175 -14.94 -13.18 -4.92
N GLY A 176 -15.19 -14.33 -4.29
CA GLY A 176 -14.68 -15.62 -4.74
C GLY A 176 -13.16 -15.81 -4.51
N CYS A 177 -12.51 -14.94 -3.75
CA CYS A 177 -11.09 -14.97 -3.45
C CYS A 177 -10.79 -15.57 -2.08
N GLU A 178 -9.56 -16.02 -1.88
CA GLU A 178 -9.04 -16.46 -0.58
C GLU A 178 -8.11 -15.39 -0.02
N ALA A 179 -8.33 -14.98 1.24
CA ALA A 179 -7.41 -14.09 1.94
C ALA A 179 -6.65 -14.84 3.04
N ARG A 180 -5.40 -14.46 3.24
CA ARG A 180 -4.54 -14.92 4.31
C ARG A 180 -3.87 -13.74 4.98
N ILE A 181 -4.15 -13.53 6.27
CA ILE A 181 -3.43 -12.53 7.06
C ILE A 181 -2.02 -13.03 7.31
N THR A 182 -1.02 -12.27 6.88
CA THR A 182 0.39 -12.66 6.94
C THR A 182 1.14 -12.02 8.12
N HIS A 183 0.68 -10.85 8.54
CA HIS A 183 1.26 -10.14 9.69
C HIS A 183 0.25 -9.16 10.27
N THR A 184 0.28 -9.01 11.59
CA THR A 184 -0.49 -8.00 12.32
C THR A 184 0.36 -7.34 13.39
N ARG A 185 0.07 -6.07 13.67
CA ARG A 185 0.64 -5.32 14.78
C ARG A 185 -0.40 -4.34 15.32
N GLU A 186 -0.56 -4.30 16.64
CA GLU A 186 -1.42 -3.33 17.29
C GLU A 186 -0.84 -1.91 17.17
N PRO A 187 -1.69 -0.88 17.10
CA PRO A 187 -1.24 0.51 17.23
C PRO A 187 -0.56 0.74 18.57
N PHE A 188 0.45 1.59 18.59
CA PHE A 188 1.21 1.92 19.79
C PHE A 188 1.35 3.42 19.96
N ALA A 189 1.00 3.94 21.13
CA ALA A 189 1.21 5.34 21.51
C ALA A 189 1.57 5.48 22.97
N MET A 190 2.51 6.37 23.27
CA MET A 190 2.77 6.87 24.62
C MET A 190 1.94 8.13 24.86
N ASP A 191 1.51 8.35 26.09
CA ASP A 191 0.89 9.62 26.49
C ASP A 191 1.91 10.76 26.33
N PRO A 192 1.62 11.77 25.50
CA PRO A 192 2.51 12.92 25.31
C PRO A 192 2.79 13.72 26.60
N GLN A 193 1.99 13.52 27.65
CA GLN A 193 2.14 14.15 28.95
C GLN A 193 2.82 13.23 29.98
N SER A 194 3.19 12.00 29.61
CA SER A 194 3.93 11.12 30.52
C SER A 194 5.28 11.74 30.93
N PRO A 195 5.77 11.45 32.16
CA PRO A 195 7.05 12.01 32.63
C PRO A 195 8.22 11.73 31.69
N GLU A 196 8.25 10.55 31.09
CA GLU A 196 9.30 10.11 30.15
C GLU A 196 9.29 10.96 28.88
N VAL A 197 8.11 11.12 28.27
CA VAL A 197 7.96 11.94 27.06
C VAL A 197 8.25 13.42 27.36
N MET A 198 7.83 13.92 28.52
CA MET A 198 8.12 15.29 28.94
C MET A 198 9.63 15.56 29.12
N VAL A 199 10.41 14.60 29.57
CA VAL A 199 11.88 14.74 29.64
C VAL A 199 12.47 14.87 28.23
N LEU A 200 12.07 14.03 27.30
CA LEU A 200 12.54 14.08 25.90
C LEU A 200 12.13 15.40 25.22
N ARG A 201 10.91 15.87 25.46
CA ARG A 201 10.44 17.16 24.94
C ARG A 201 11.31 18.31 25.43
N ARG A 202 11.60 18.37 26.74
CA ARG A 202 12.47 19.44 27.32
C ARG A 202 13.88 19.38 26.74
N ALA A 203 14.45 18.19 26.60
CA ALA A 203 15.77 18.03 26.00
C ALA A 203 15.80 18.54 24.56
N TYR A 204 14.77 18.21 23.76
CA TYR A 204 14.65 18.73 22.40
C TYR A 204 14.49 20.25 22.38
N GLU A 205 13.61 20.82 23.23
CA GLU A 205 13.34 22.25 23.29
C GLU A 205 14.59 23.05 23.70
N GLU A 206 15.37 22.52 24.65
CA GLU A 206 16.64 23.11 25.08
C GLU A 206 17.68 23.11 23.96
N PHE A 207 17.79 21.99 23.21
CA PHE A 207 18.78 21.83 22.16
C PHE A 207 18.38 22.53 20.86
N ALA A 208 17.14 22.37 20.41
CA ALA A 208 16.65 22.92 19.15
C ALA A 208 16.18 24.38 19.24
N GLY A 209 15.99 24.92 20.48
CA GLY A 209 15.50 26.29 20.69
C GLY A 209 14.06 26.55 20.24
N ARG A 210 13.26 25.47 20.07
CA ARG A 210 11.86 25.55 19.60
C ARG A 210 10.98 24.53 20.31
N HIS A 211 9.66 24.76 20.29
CA HIS A 211 8.70 23.92 20.98
C HIS A 211 8.60 22.52 20.34
N ALA A 212 8.63 21.50 21.18
CA ALA A 212 8.49 20.10 20.76
C ALA A 212 7.01 19.72 20.60
N VAL A 213 6.66 19.24 19.41
CA VAL A 213 5.32 18.70 19.10
C VAL A 213 5.44 17.21 18.80
N PRO A 214 5.08 16.32 19.75
CA PRO A 214 5.04 14.88 19.48
C PRO A 214 4.08 14.59 18.33
N PHE A 215 4.45 13.63 17.48
CA PHE A 215 3.64 13.24 16.34
C PHE A 215 3.58 11.72 16.20
N ALA A 216 2.56 11.22 15.53
CA ALA A 216 2.42 9.83 15.16
C ALA A 216 3.04 9.56 13.78
N ILE A 217 3.58 8.36 13.59
CA ILE A 217 4.11 7.89 12.32
C ILE A 217 3.32 6.70 11.80
N GLY A 218 3.23 6.59 10.48
CA GLY A 218 2.56 5.47 9.81
C GLY A 218 3.39 4.18 9.78
N GLY A 219 4.71 4.30 9.99
CA GLY A 219 5.65 3.20 10.10
C GLY A 219 5.72 2.60 11.49
N GLY A 220 6.64 1.64 11.68
CA GLY A 220 6.98 1.08 12.98
C GLY A 220 8.48 1.12 13.20
N THR A 221 8.88 1.46 14.41
CA THR A 221 10.26 1.48 14.86
C THR A 221 10.48 0.39 15.92
N TYR A 222 11.66 0.33 16.49
CA TYR A 222 11.92 -0.57 17.62
C TYR A 222 11.14 -0.19 18.89
N ALA A 223 10.60 1.03 18.96
CA ALA A 223 9.90 1.52 20.15
C ALA A 223 8.71 0.61 20.55
N HIS A 224 7.95 0.09 19.58
CA HIS A 224 6.80 -0.77 19.87
C HIS A 224 7.15 -2.13 20.53
N HIS A 225 8.43 -2.50 20.59
CA HIS A 225 8.86 -3.70 21.32
C HIS A 225 9.04 -3.47 22.84
N PHE A 226 8.95 -2.23 23.28
CA PHE A 226 9.16 -1.85 24.67
C PHE A 226 7.91 -1.16 25.23
N PRO A 227 7.51 -1.48 26.47
CA PRO A 227 6.29 -0.91 27.07
C PRO A 227 6.35 0.61 27.29
N CYS A 228 7.57 1.18 27.41
CA CYS A 228 7.81 2.60 27.68
C CYS A 228 8.91 3.11 26.76
N ALA A 229 8.62 3.26 25.46
CA ALA A 229 9.57 3.79 24.50
C ALA A 229 8.86 4.64 23.45
N VAL A 230 9.58 5.60 22.88
CA VAL A 230 9.16 6.40 21.73
C VAL A 230 10.32 6.56 20.76
N GLY A 231 10.03 6.77 19.48
CA GLY A 231 11.01 7.24 18.51
C GLY A 231 11.41 8.67 18.86
N PHE A 232 12.72 8.97 18.84
CA PHE A 232 13.24 10.31 19.12
C PHE A 232 14.38 10.63 18.15
N GLY A 233 14.20 11.71 17.36
CA GLY A 233 15.16 12.14 16.33
C GLY A 233 15.52 11.04 15.33
N PRO A 234 16.49 11.32 14.44
CA PRO A 234 17.08 12.63 14.15
C PRO A 234 16.22 13.50 13.21
N LEU A 235 15.21 12.95 12.53
CA LEU A 235 14.36 13.69 11.59
C LEU A 235 13.50 14.73 12.32
N ASP A 236 13.63 16.00 11.95
CA ASP A 236 12.80 17.09 12.44
C ASP A 236 11.83 17.55 11.35
N ARG A 237 10.54 17.26 11.52
CA ARG A 237 9.48 17.67 10.57
C ARG A 237 9.28 19.19 10.49
N ALA A 238 9.74 19.96 11.50
CA ALA A 238 9.69 21.42 11.46
C ALA A 238 10.78 22.01 10.54
N GLU A 239 11.71 21.21 10.07
CA GLU A 239 12.80 21.62 9.19
C GLU A 239 12.78 20.77 7.92
N PRO A 240 12.03 21.20 6.90
CA PRO A 240 11.83 20.42 5.68
C PRO A 240 13.15 20.20 4.94
N LEU A 241 13.29 19.04 4.35
CA LEU A 241 14.39 18.73 3.45
C LEU A 241 14.18 19.40 2.08
N PRO A 242 15.26 19.68 1.34
CA PRO A 242 15.16 20.19 -0.03
C PRO A 242 14.40 19.23 -0.96
N ASP A 243 13.75 19.75 -1.99
CA ASP A 243 12.95 18.98 -2.97
C ASP A 243 13.75 17.90 -3.72
N TRP A 244 15.09 18.03 -3.77
CA TRP A 244 15.96 17.04 -4.42
C TRP A 244 16.32 15.85 -3.51
N VAL A 245 15.98 15.92 -2.21
CA VAL A 245 16.16 14.78 -1.29
C VAL A 245 15.00 13.81 -1.49
N GLY A 246 15.33 12.55 -1.73
CA GLY A 246 14.36 11.51 -1.96
C GLY A 246 13.56 11.12 -0.70
N PRO A 247 12.46 10.41 -0.88
CA PRO A 247 11.63 9.94 0.23
C PRO A 247 12.34 8.89 1.08
N GLU A 248 11.87 8.69 2.30
CA GLU A 248 12.30 7.60 3.19
C GLU A 248 12.30 6.25 2.45
N HIS A 249 13.40 5.51 2.54
CA HIS A 249 13.65 4.23 1.84
C HIS A 249 13.70 4.33 0.30
N GLY A 250 13.77 5.54 -0.24
CA GLY A 250 13.87 5.80 -1.67
C GLY A 250 15.30 6.13 -2.13
N PRO A 251 15.50 6.28 -3.43
CA PRO A 251 16.74 6.83 -3.97
C PRO A 251 16.96 8.25 -3.44
N ASP A 252 18.23 8.59 -3.19
CA ASP A 252 18.65 9.91 -2.71
C ASP A 252 18.05 10.33 -1.37
N GLU A 253 17.63 9.35 -0.53
CA GLU A 253 17.25 9.61 0.85
C GLU A 253 18.37 10.33 1.61
N GLY A 254 18.02 11.37 2.35
CA GLY A 254 18.98 12.18 3.06
C GLY A 254 18.44 12.87 4.30
N ILE A 255 19.34 13.44 5.08
CA ILE A 255 19.06 14.21 6.26
C ILE A 255 20.04 15.37 6.39
N TRP A 256 19.66 16.43 7.06
CA TRP A 256 20.58 17.52 7.36
C TRP A 256 21.70 17.05 8.31
N GLU A 257 22.97 17.34 7.97
CA GLU A 257 24.11 16.94 8.81
C GLU A 257 24.01 17.46 10.25
N HIS A 258 23.49 18.67 10.45
CA HIS A 258 23.36 19.26 11.79
C HIS A 258 22.29 18.57 12.66
N GLN A 259 21.32 17.83 12.06
CA GLN A 259 20.35 17.02 12.81
C GLN A 259 20.95 15.72 13.35
N LEU A 260 22.16 15.35 12.91
CA LEU A 260 22.90 14.18 13.41
C LEU A 260 23.86 14.51 14.58
N LYS A 261 24.04 15.78 14.91
CA LYS A 261 24.90 16.29 15.97
C LYS A 261 24.15 16.64 17.24
#